data_943db428fa362267c6d06c144bc80b9c
#
_entry.id   943db428fa362267c6d06c144bc80b9c
#
_cell.length_a   1.000
_cell.length_b   1.000
_cell.length_c   1.000
_cell.angle_alpha   90.00
_cell.angle_beta   90.00
_cell.angle_gamma   90.00
#
_symmetry.space_group_name_H-M   'P 1'
#
loop_
_entity.id
_entity.type
_entity.pdbx_description
1 polymer ?
#
loop_
_entity_poly.entity_id
_entity_poly.type
_entity_poly.pdbx_seq_one_letter_code
_entity_poly.pdbx_strand_id
1 'polypeptide(L)'
;MLIRSASGLRGIAKDHFTPELIDKYISAFINTQNIKSCVIGRDGRPSGKQIALWVVDSLHKKGVNIDNCGLATTPTMQIMTEKENYDGGIVITASHNPSEYNGLKFLQNDGTFLSPEQCEELFKAVDQNISVENSESLGVFSDYSTANKEHIHKVLSAKCIDVESVIQKKFTVVIDAVNGAGSYILPTLCEQLGCKVITMNCNGDGNFTRIPEPLAENLHSLEKKVLEVGADIGFATDPDGDRLSIVSNNGTCLLYTSPSPRDS
;
A
#
# COMPACT_ATOMS: atom_id res chain seq x y z
N MET A 1 8.79 -1.52 20.36
CA MET A 1 7.90 -2.69 20.59
C MET A 1 7.34 -3.12 19.24
N LEU A 2 7.30 -4.43 18.95
CA LEU A 2 6.59 -4.98 17.79
C LEU A 2 5.09 -4.98 18.11
N ILE A 3 4.26 -4.40 17.23
CA ILE A 3 2.82 -4.26 17.42
C ILE A 3 2.13 -5.24 16.49
N ARG A 4 1.24 -6.06 17.03
CA ARG A 4 0.35 -6.96 16.29
C ARG A 4 -1.07 -6.42 16.34
N SER A 5 -1.76 -6.43 15.22
CA SER A 5 -3.15 -5.95 15.11
C SER A 5 -3.86 -6.69 13.98
N ALA A 6 -5.16 -6.47 13.83
CA ALA A 6 -5.95 -7.00 12.71
C ALA A 6 -5.41 -6.58 11.33
N SER A 7 -4.56 -5.55 11.25
CA SER A 7 -3.90 -5.14 10.00
C SER A 7 -2.47 -5.71 9.83
N GLY A 8 -2.10 -6.74 10.58
CA GLY A 8 -0.78 -7.37 10.51
C GLY A 8 0.18 -6.94 11.63
N LEU A 9 1.47 -6.86 11.31
CA LEU A 9 2.50 -6.47 12.28
C LEU A 9 3.19 -5.18 11.87
N ARG A 10 3.66 -4.38 12.86
CA ARG A 10 4.43 -3.15 12.68
C ARG A 10 5.50 -3.02 13.74
N GLY A 11 6.60 -2.35 13.43
CA GLY A 11 7.66 -2.05 14.37
C GLY A 11 8.72 -1.15 13.76
N ILE A 12 9.66 -0.68 14.59
CA ILE A 12 10.84 0.04 14.11
C ILE A 12 11.68 -0.94 13.28
N ALA A 13 11.91 -0.60 12.01
CA ALA A 13 12.44 -1.53 11.03
C ALA A 13 13.80 -2.13 11.45
N LYS A 14 14.74 -1.29 11.84
CA LYS A 14 16.10 -1.71 12.25
C LYS A 14 16.16 -2.55 13.53
N ASP A 15 15.16 -2.40 14.42
CA ASP A 15 15.19 -3.03 15.73
C ASP A 15 14.42 -4.35 15.75
N HIS A 16 13.44 -4.52 14.86
CA HIS A 16 12.51 -5.64 14.92
C HIS A 16 12.55 -6.54 13.71
N PHE A 17 12.80 -6.00 12.50
CA PHE A 17 12.72 -6.80 11.28
C PHE A 17 14.07 -7.47 10.99
N THR A 18 14.07 -8.80 11.05
CA THR A 18 15.19 -9.66 10.68
C THR A 18 14.72 -10.76 9.73
N PRO A 19 15.63 -11.42 8.98
CA PRO A 19 15.26 -12.57 8.15
C PRO A 19 14.49 -13.64 8.93
N GLU A 20 14.90 -13.91 10.18
CA GLU A 20 14.29 -14.92 11.04
C GLU A 20 12.86 -14.53 11.46
N LEU A 21 12.64 -13.25 11.80
CA LEU A 21 11.29 -12.77 12.09
C LEU A 21 10.40 -12.90 10.86
N ILE A 22 10.88 -12.46 9.71
CA ILE A 22 10.14 -12.55 8.44
C ILE A 22 9.79 -14.01 8.15
N ASP A 23 10.76 -14.92 8.24
CA ASP A 23 10.54 -16.35 7.96
C ASP A 23 9.47 -16.97 8.86
N LYS A 24 9.43 -16.60 10.15
CA LYS A 24 8.39 -17.04 11.08
C LYS A 24 6.99 -16.61 10.64
N TYR A 25 6.82 -15.33 10.26
CA TYR A 25 5.53 -14.81 9.81
C TYR A 25 5.11 -15.36 8.45
N ILE A 26 6.06 -15.55 7.53
CA ILE A 26 5.80 -16.17 6.23
C ILE A 26 5.41 -17.64 6.40
N SER A 27 6.12 -18.41 7.25
CA SER A 27 5.75 -19.79 7.55
C SER A 27 4.35 -19.89 8.16
N ALA A 28 4.02 -19.01 9.11
CA ALA A 28 2.69 -18.97 9.70
C ALA A 28 1.61 -18.61 8.66
N PHE A 29 1.87 -17.63 7.77
CA PHE A 29 0.95 -17.24 6.71
C PHE A 29 0.70 -18.37 5.70
N ILE A 30 1.77 -19.04 5.25
CA ILE A 30 1.66 -20.20 4.37
C ILE A 30 0.83 -21.32 5.03
N ASN A 31 1.12 -21.62 6.28
CA ASN A 31 0.46 -22.71 7.01
C ASN A 31 -1.03 -22.42 7.27
N THR A 32 -1.36 -21.21 7.76
CA THR A 32 -2.74 -20.87 8.14
C THR A 32 -3.65 -20.56 6.95
N GLN A 33 -3.09 -20.04 5.84
CA GLN A 33 -3.86 -19.65 4.65
C GLN A 33 -3.62 -20.57 3.45
N ASN A 34 -2.81 -21.63 3.59
CA ASN A 34 -2.48 -22.59 2.52
C ASN A 34 -1.94 -21.92 1.23
N ILE A 35 -0.98 -21.00 1.39
CA ILE A 35 -0.42 -20.17 0.31
C ILE A 35 0.51 -21.00 -0.59
N LYS A 36 0.23 -21.03 -1.89
CA LYS A 36 1.08 -21.59 -2.95
C LYS A 36 1.47 -20.54 -3.99
N SER A 37 0.70 -19.47 -4.08
CA SER A 37 0.95 -18.30 -4.92
C SER A 37 0.68 -17.03 -4.13
N CYS A 38 1.59 -16.05 -4.24
CA CYS A 38 1.53 -14.83 -3.45
C CYS A 38 1.95 -13.62 -4.27
N VAL A 39 1.18 -12.54 -4.20
CA VAL A 39 1.59 -11.25 -4.74
C VAL A 39 2.15 -10.38 -3.62
N ILE A 40 3.27 -9.70 -3.88
CA ILE A 40 3.92 -8.82 -2.92
C ILE A 40 4.06 -7.40 -3.46
N GLY A 41 3.99 -6.43 -2.57
CA GLY A 41 4.27 -5.03 -2.89
C GLY A 41 4.66 -4.25 -1.64
N ARG A 42 5.13 -3.03 -1.83
CA ARG A 42 5.60 -2.20 -0.73
C ARG A 42 5.30 -0.72 -0.95
N ASP A 43 5.32 0.05 0.13
CA ASP A 43 5.37 1.50 0.06
C ASP A 43 6.80 2.03 -0.21
N GLY A 44 6.96 3.36 -0.17
CA GLY A 44 8.23 4.03 -0.47
C GLY A 44 9.33 3.88 0.59
N ARG A 45 9.04 3.37 1.79
CA ARG A 45 9.98 3.36 2.93
C ARG A 45 11.34 2.78 2.57
N PRO A 46 12.45 3.41 3.03
CA PRO A 46 13.81 2.93 2.69
C PRO A 46 14.07 1.47 3.10
N SER A 47 13.54 1.04 4.25
CA SER A 47 13.67 -0.35 4.74
C SER A 47 12.84 -1.35 3.94
N GLY A 48 11.85 -0.89 3.17
CA GLY A 48 10.92 -1.76 2.44
C GLY A 48 11.59 -2.66 1.42
N LYS A 49 12.62 -2.17 0.72
CA LYS A 49 13.38 -2.98 -0.26
C LYS A 49 14.04 -4.19 0.38
N GLN A 50 14.71 -3.98 1.53
CA GLN A 50 15.39 -5.07 2.23
C GLN A 50 14.41 -6.07 2.81
N ILE A 51 13.29 -5.61 3.38
CA ILE A 51 12.24 -6.49 3.92
C ILE A 51 11.60 -7.29 2.78
N ALA A 52 11.36 -6.67 1.60
CA ALA A 52 10.84 -7.38 0.43
C ALA A 52 11.77 -8.51 -0.02
N LEU A 53 13.09 -8.30 -0.02
CA LEU A 53 14.05 -9.36 -0.33
C LEU A 53 13.96 -10.53 0.65
N TRP A 54 13.80 -10.29 1.94
CA TRP A 54 13.62 -11.34 2.93
C TRP A 54 12.30 -12.09 2.77
N VAL A 55 11.21 -11.36 2.45
CA VAL A 55 9.89 -11.95 2.17
C VAL A 55 9.98 -12.86 0.94
N VAL A 56 10.57 -12.36 -0.16
CA VAL A 56 10.78 -13.15 -1.40
C VAL A 56 11.61 -14.38 -1.12
N ASP A 57 12.75 -14.24 -0.43
CA ASP A 57 13.64 -15.37 -0.14
C ASP A 57 12.93 -16.48 0.65
N SER A 58 12.14 -16.08 1.68
CA SER A 58 11.39 -17.03 2.51
C SER A 58 10.30 -17.73 1.70
N LEU A 59 9.47 -17.00 0.94
CA LEU A 59 8.42 -17.58 0.10
C LEU A 59 9.00 -18.51 -0.98
N HIS A 60 10.04 -18.03 -1.68
CA HIS A 60 10.71 -18.77 -2.76
C HIS A 60 11.27 -20.11 -2.29
N LYS A 61 12.00 -20.13 -1.15
CA LYS A 61 12.55 -21.36 -0.55
C LYS A 61 11.47 -22.35 -0.14
N LYS A 62 10.28 -21.87 0.19
CA LYS A 62 9.12 -22.71 0.57
C LYS A 62 8.26 -23.15 -0.62
N GLY A 63 8.72 -22.89 -1.85
CA GLY A 63 8.07 -23.33 -3.07
C GLY A 63 6.84 -22.51 -3.47
N VAL A 64 6.65 -21.31 -2.88
CA VAL A 64 5.54 -20.39 -3.22
C VAL A 64 5.91 -19.58 -4.46
N ASN A 65 5.00 -19.53 -5.44
CA ASN A 65 5.14 -18.68 -6.60
C ASN A 65 4.86 -17.22 -6.22
N ILE A 66 5.67 -16.29 -6.74
CA ILE A 66 5.68 -14.90 -6.29
C ILE A 66 5.63 -13.95 -7.49
N ASP A 67 4.69 -13.03 -7.47
CA ASP A 67 4.69 -11.87 -8.34
C ASP A 67 4.94 -10.60 -7.53
N ASN A 68 5.98 -9.84 -7.90
CA ASN A 68 6.42 -8.64 -7.19
C ASN A 68 5.93 -7.38 -7.90
N CYS A 69 4.96 -6.69 -7.32
CA CYS A 69 4.45 -5.40 -7.82
C CYS A 69 5.38 -4.21 -7.53
N GLY A 70 6.44 -4.40 -6.75
CA GLY A 70 7.37 -3.34 -6.39
C GLY A 70 6.72 -2.24 -5.55
N LEU A 71 6.83 -0.99 -6.01
CA LEU A 71 6.18 0.15 -5.37
C LEU A 71 4.70 0.17 -5.78
N ALA A 72 3.83 -0.21 -4.85
CA ALA A 72 2.39 -0.33 -5.09
C ALA A 72 1.60 0.10 -3.85
N THR A 73 0.45 0.75 -4.07
CA THR A 73 -0.43 1.14 -2.97
C THR A 73 -1.15 -0.07 -2.38
N THR A 74 -1.58 0.03 -1.12
CA THR A 74 -2.41 -1.01 -0.50
C THR A 74 -3.64 -1.34 -1.36
N PRO A 75 -4.41 -0.38 -1.89
CA PRO A 75 -5.51 -0.69 -2.83
C PRO A 75 -5.06 -1.40 -4.11
N THR A 76 -3.88 -1.06 -4.66
CA THR A 76 -3.33 -1.80 -5.81
C THR A 76 -3.09 -3.26 -5.44
N MET A 77 -2.50 -3.51 -4.28
CA MET A 77 -2.21 -4.85 -3.81
C MET A 77 -3.48 -5.67 -3.57
N GLN A 78 -4.52 -5.05 -3.01
CA GLN A 78 -5.83 -5.69 -2.84
C GLN A 78 -6.43 -6.13 -4.18
N ILE A 79 -6.41 -5.24 -5.18
CA ILE A 79 -6.90 -5.53 -6.54
C ILE A 79 -6.08 -6.65 -7.20
N MET A 80 -4.76 -6.64 -7.05
CA MET A 80 -3.91 -7.67 -7.65
C MET A 80 -4.09 -9.03 -6.95
N THR A 81 -4.29 -9.04 -5.64
CA THR A 81 -4.53 -10.28 -4.88
C THR A 81 -5.87 -10.93 -5.26
N GLU A 82 -6.92 -10.13 -5.52
CA GLU A 82 -8.24 -10.60 -5.96
C GLU A 82 -8.19 -11.35 -7.32
N LYS A 83 -7.10 -11.20 -8.10
CA LYS A 83 -6.96 -11.90 -9.38
C LYS A 83 -6.95 -13.41 -9.20
N GLU A 84 -7.52 -14.10 -10.18
CA GLU A 84 -7.40 -15.55 -10.30
C GLU A 84 -5.93 -15.97 -10.28
N ASN A 85 -5.58 -16.90 -9.41
CA ASN A 85 -4.27 -17.54 -9.23
C ASN A 85 -3.43 -17.10 -8.03
N TYR A 86 -3.80 -16.09 -7.24
CA TYR A 86 -3.13 -15.84 -5.98
C TYR A 86 -3.92 -16.37 -4.80
N ASP A 87 -3.24 -17.12 -3.92
CA ASP A 87 -3.84 -17.59 -2.67
C ASP A 87 -3.81 -16.52 -1.59
N GLY A 88 -2.98 -15.49 -1.76
CA GLY A 88 -2.91 -14.35 -0.86
C GLY A 88 -1.94 -13.28 -1.31
N GLY A 89 -1.84 -12.22 -0.51
CA GLY A 89 -0.95 -11.09 -0.78
C GLY A 89 -0.25 -10.56 0.47
N ILE A 90 0.87 -9.89 0.26
CA ILE A 90 1.63 -9.24 1.34
C ILE A 90 1.94 -7.80 0.94
N VAL A 91 1.53 -6.84 1.79
CA VAL A 91 1.87 -5.43 1.64
C VAL A 91 2.90 -5.05 2.70
N ILE A 92 4.08 -4.60 2.26
CA ILE A 92 5.18 -4.20 3.13
C ILE A 92 5.05 -2.71 3.39
N THR A 93 4.45 -2.35 4.51
CA THR A 93 4.13 -0.98 4.90
C THR A 93 3.84 -0.87 6.40
N ALA A 94 4.06 0.32 6.96
CA ALA A 94 3.54 0.69 8.27
C ALA A 94 2.49 1.80 8.17
N SER A 95 1.82 1.96 6.99
CA SER A 95 0.82 2.99 6.75
C SER A 95 1.33 4.39 7.16
N HIS A 96 0.60 5.11 7.96
CA HIS A 96 0.91 6.49 8.41
C HIS A 96 1.97 6.62 9.51
N ASN A 97 2.58 5.52 9.98
CA ASN A 97 3.66 5.61 10.96
C ASN A 97 4.90 6.35 10.39
N PRO A 98 5.78 6.92 11.23
CA PRO A 98 7.04 7.53 10.81
C PRO A 98 7.93 6.61 9.96
N SER A 99 8.90 7.18 9.25
CA SER A 99 9.71 6.49 8.23
C SER A 99 10.56 5.34 8.77
N GLU A 100 10.94 5.39 10.05
CA GLU A 100 11.69 4.34 10.75
C GLU A 100 10.88 3.07 11.02
N TYR A 101 9.55 3.14 10.94
CA TYR A 101 8.67 1.99 11.05
C TYR A 101 8.53 1.25 9.72
N ASN A 102 8.26 -0.05 9.81
CA ASN A 102 7.75 -0.85 8.71
C ASN A 102 6.82 -1.93 9.24
N GLY A 103 6.21 -2.70 8.35
CA GLY A 103 5.25 -3.73 8.73
C GLY A 103 4.95 -4.70 7.59
N LEU A 104 4.15 -5.72 7.92
CA LEU A 104 3.55 -6.65 6.97
C LEU A 104 2.05 -6.64 7.17
N LYS A 105 1.28 -6.33 6.12
CA LYS A 105 -0.15 -6.55 6.05
C LYS A 105 -0.39 -7.79 5.19
N PHE A 106 -1.26 -8.68 5.64
CA PHE A 106 -1.58 -9.92 4.94
C PHE A 106 -2.97 -9.84 4.32
N LEU A 107 -3.08 -10.28 3.08
CA LEU A 107 -4.32 -10.26 2.30
C LEU A 107 -4.76 -11.70 2.01
N GLN A 108 -6.07 -11.92 2.05
CA GLN A 108 -6.73 -13.14 1.59
C GLN A 108 -6.78 -13.16 0.05
N ASN A 109 -7.15 -14.29 -0.51
CA ASN A 109 -7.28 -14.49 -1.95
C ASN A 109 -8.32 -13.58 -2.63
N ASP A 110 -9.29 -13.04 -1.88
CA ASP A 110 -10.27 -12.08 -2.35
C ASP A 110 -9.80 -10.60 -2.26
N GLY A 111 -8.53 -10.37 -1.88
CA GLY A 111 -7.93 -9.05 -1.73
C GLY A 111 -8.29 -8.32 -0.44
N THR A 112 -9.11 -8.89 0.44
CA THR A 112 -9.38 -8.31 1.76
C THR A 112 -8.24 -8.61 2.74
N PHE A 113 -8.13 -7.81 3.81
CA PHE A 113 -7.23 -8.16 4.91
C PHE A 113 -7.71 -9.44 5.60
N LEU A 114 -6.78 -10.15 6.24
CA LEU A 114 -7.15 -11.25 7.12
C LEU A 114 -8.19 -10.79 8.14
N SER A 115 -9.19 -11.64 8.42
CA SER A 115 -10.15 -11.35 9.50
C SER A 115 -9.44 -11.31 10.86
N PRO A 116 -10.06 -10.72 11.90
CA PRO A 116 -9.49 -10.75 13.24
C PRO A 116 -9.15 -12.17 13.71
N GLU A 117 -10.00 -13.15 13.41
CA GLU A 117 -9.82 -14.56 13.76
C GLU A 117 -8.62 -15.15 13.02
N GLN A 118 -8.50 -14.90 11.72
CA GLN A 118 -7.36 -15.37 10.91
C GLN A 118 -6.05 -14.72 11.35
N CYS A 119 -6.06 -13.43 11.73
CA CYS A 119 -4.90 -12.77 12.32
C CYS A 119 -4.49 -13.42 13.64
N GLU A 120 -5.45 -13.77 14.48
CA GLU A 120 -5.19 -14.47 15.75
C GLU A 120 -4.59 -15.85 15.51
N GLU A 121 -5.12 -16.63 14.55
CA GLU A 121 -4.56 -17.91 14.13
C GLU A 121 -3.12 -17.77 13.62
N LEU A 122 -2.84 -16.77 12.76
CA LEU A 122 -1.50 -16.48 12.27
C LEU A 122 -0.54 -16.15 13.42
N PHE A 123 -0.94 -15.27 14.34
CA PHE A 123 -0.08 -14.90 15.47
C PHE A 123 0.15 -16.07 16.43
N LYS A 124 -0.85 -16.91 16.65
CA LYS A 124 -0.73 -18.14 17.43
C LYS A 124 0.25 -19.13 16.78
N ALA A 125 0.20 -19.28 15.46
CA ALA A 125 1.15 -20.11 14.72
C ALA A 125 2.59 -19.57 14.86
N VAL A 126 2.79 -18.25 14.79
CA VAL A 126 4.09 -17.61 15.06
C VAL A 126 4.58 -17.89 16.46
N ASP A 127 3.73 -17.78 17.49
CA ASP A 127 4.10 -18.00 18.90
C ASP A 127 4.40 -19.46 19.20
N GLN A 128 3.76 -20.39 18.48
CA GLN A 128 4.05 -21.82 18.52
C GLN A 128 5.28 -22.21 17.69
N ASN A 129 5.96 -21.24 17.04
CA ASN A 129 7.08 -21.47 16.13
C ASN A 129 6.75 -22.50 15.03
N ILE A 130 5.52 -22.47 14.50
CA ILE A 130 5.17 -23.27 13.33
C ILE A 130 6.10 -22.85 12.18
N SER A 131 6.80 -23.83 11.63
CA SER A 131 7.72 -23.64 10.50
C SER A 131 7.23 -24.45 9.30
N VAL A 132 7.41 -23.90 8.12
CA VAL A 132 7.26 -24.61 6.86
C VAL A 132 8.67 -24.94 6.35
N GLU A 133 8.92 -26.22 6.10
CA GLU A 133 10.20 -26.68 5.59
C GLU A 133 10.47 -26.12 4.18
N ASN A 134 11.72 -26.00 3.81
CA ASN A 134 12.08 -25.61 2.45
C ASN A 134 11.65 -26.70 1.48
N SER A 135 11.07 -26.29 0.35
CA SER A 135 10.64 -27.17 -0.70
C SER A 135 11.85 -27.69 -1.51
N GLU A 136 11.76 -28.91 -2.02
CA GLU A 136 12.72 -29.42 -3.01
C GLU A 136 12.68 -28.61 -4.31
N SER A 137 11.52 -28.06 -4.66
CA SER A 137 11.32 -27.18 -5.81
C SER A 137 11.10 -25.76 -5.33
N LEU A 138 11.96 -24.85 -5.79
CA LEU A 138 11.81 -23.43 -5.51
C LEU A 138 10.56 -22.87 -6.21
N GLY A 139 9.93 -21.87 -5.58
CA GLY A 139 8.82 -21.15 -6.23
C GLY A 139 9.31 -20.35 -7.44
N VAL A 140 8.41 -20.00 -8.33
CA VAL A 140 8.71 -19.10 -9.46
C VAL A 140 8.62 -17.66 -8.97
N PHE A 141 9.59 -16.83 -9.33
CA PHE A 141 9.59 -15.40 -9.07
C PHE A 141 9.44 -14.62 -10.37
N SER A 142 8.52 -13.63 -10.39
CA SER A 142 8.33 -12.71 -11.50
C SER A 142 8.18 -11.28 -11.01
N ASP A 143 8.64 -10.30 -11.79
CA ASP A 143 8.34 -8.90 -11.58
C ASP A 143 7.03 -8.54 -12.29
N TYR A 144 6.06 -8.03 -11.53
CA TYR A 144 4.75 -7.64 -12.01
C TYR A 144 4.62 -6.11 -12.13
N SER A 145 5.36 -5.55 -13.10
CA SER A 145 5.51 -4.09 -13.26
C SER A 145 4.25 -3.38 -13.77
N THR A 146 3.20 -4.12 -14.19
CA THR A 146 1.96 -3.53 -14.73
C THR A 146 0.86 -3.31 -13.68
N ALA A 147 1.06 -3.73 -12.44
CA ALA A 147 0.06 -3.67 -11.37
C ALA A 147 -0.64 -2.30 -11.24
N ASN A 148 0.15 -1.21 -11.18
CA ASN A 148 -0.41 0.14 -11.11
C ASN A 148 -1.22 0.53 -12.35
N LYS A 149 -0.82 0.10 -13.54
CA LYS A 149 -1.56 0.37 -14.78
C LYS A 149 -2.88 -0.39 -14.82
N GLU A 150 -2.90 -1.62 -14.33
CA GLU A 150 -4.11 -2.45 -14.27
C GLU A 150 -5.09 -1.90 -13.24
N HIS A 151 -4.60 -1.41 -12.09
CA HIS A 151 -5.42 -0.71 -11.12
C HIS A 151 -6.07 0.55 -11.76
N ILE A 152 -5.28 1.41 -12.42
CA ILE A 152 -5.79 2.59 -13.11
C ILE A 152 -6.87 2.18 -14.14
N HIS A 153 -6.60 1.15 -14.94
CA HIS A 153 -7.56 0.66 -15.92
C HIS A 153 -8.87 0.18 -15.26
N LYS A 154 -8.78 -0.57 -14.15
CA LYS A 154 -9.97 -1.01 -13.37
C LYS A 154 -10.78 0.19 -12.86
N VAL A 155 -10.12 1.24 -12.37
CA VAL A 155 -10.77 2.47 -11.93
C VAL A 155 -11.47 3.19 -13.09
N LEU A 156 -10.77 3.44 -14.20
CA LEU A 156 -11.32 4.14 -15.36
C LEU A 156 -12.45 3.37 -16.07
N SER A 157 -12.48 2.06 -15.91
CA SER A 157 -13.54 1.18 -16.46
C SER A 157 -14.74 1.05 -15.52
N ALA A 158 -14.71 1.65 -14.33
CA ALA A 158 -15.79 1.56 -13.36
C ALA A 158 -17.04 2.33 -13.86
N LYS A 159 -18.18 1.65 -13.94
CA LYS A 159 -19.44 2.22 -14.48
C LYS A 159 -19.97 3.45 -13.73
N CYS A 160 -19.51 3.67 -12.50
CA CYS A 160 -19.88 4.82 -11.68
C CYS A 160 -19.06 6.09 -11.99
N ILE A 161 -18.04 5.99 -12.86
CA ILE A 161 -17.18 7.12 -13.22
C ILE A 161 -17.48 7.56 -14.65
N ASP A 162 -17.94 8.80 -14.81
CA ASP A 162 -18.09 9.44 -16.11
C ASP A 162 -16.76 10.10 -16.50
N VAL A 163 -15.88 9.28 -17.08
CA VAL A 163 -14.53 9.69 -17.49
C VAL A 163 -14.56 10.83 -18.50
N GLU A 164 -15.51 10.80 -19.46
CA GLU A 164 -15.59 11.84 -20.50
C GLU A 164 -15.95 13.20 -19.91
N SER A 165 -16.92 13.24 -19.01
CA SER A 165 -17.28 14.46 -18.30
C SER A 165 -16.13 15.05 -17.47
N VAL A 166 -15.31 14.20 -16.84
CA VAL A 166 -14.13 14.66 -16.10
C VAL A 166 -13.08 15.23 -17.04
N ILE A 167 -12.77 14.54 -18.15
CA ILE A 167 -11.79 15.00 -19.17
C ILE A 167 -12.18 16.36 -19.75
N GLN A 168 -13.46 16.60 -20.01
CA GLN A 168 -13.94 17.87 -20.57
C GLN A 168 -13.71 19.06 -19.63
N LYS A 169 -13.66 18.85 -18.33
CA LYS A 169 -13.47 19.90 -17.31
C LYS A 169 -12.04 20.44 -17.25
N LYS A 170 -11.05 19.65 -17.65
CA LYS A 170 -9.62 20.01 -17.66
C LYS A 170 -9.14 20.57 -16.32
N PHE A 171 -9.50 19.89 -15.24
CA PHE A 171 -9.13 20.33 -13.90
C PHE A 171 -7.62 20.47 -13.72
N THR A 172 -7.21 21.48 -12.94
CA THR A 172 -5.84 21.59 -12.42
C THR A 172 -5.80 20.98 -11.03
N VAL A 173 -4.94 19.99 -10.82
CA VAL A 173 -4.87 19.19 -9.59
C VAL A 173 -3.48 19.29 -8.98
N VAL A 174 -3.39 19.52 -7.67
CA VAL A 174 -2.13 19.39 -6.91
C VAL A 174 -2.15 18.07 -6.15
N ILE A 175 -1.08 17.29 -6.25
CA ILE A 175 -0.97 15.98 -5.59
C ILE A 175 0.23 15.96 -4.66
N ASP A 176 0.00 15.61 -3.39
CA ASP A 176 1.01 15.33 -2.37
C ASP A 176 0.91 13.85 -1.94
N ALA A 177 1.78 13.00 -2.50
CA ALA A 177 1.83 11.58 -2.17
C ALA A 177 2.85 11.24 -1.07
N VAL A 178 3.32 12.23 -0.30
CA VAL A 178 4.31 12.09 0.81
C VAL A 178 5.54 11.23 0.46
N ASN A 179 5.92 11.19 -0.82
CA ASN A 179 6.94 10.29 -1.39
C ASN A 179 6.65 8.79 -1.14
N GLY A 180 5.39 8.43 -0.94
CA GLY A 180 4.90 7.08 -0.73
C GLY A 180 4.55 6.34 -2.04
N ALA A 181 3.80 5.26 -1.93
CA ALA A 181 3.39 4.41 -3.05
C ALA A 181 2.45 5.12 -4.04
N GLY A 182 1.70 6.14 -3.58
CA GLY A 182 0.84 6.96 -4.43
C GLY A 182 1.56 7.84 -5.44
N SER A 183 2.90 7.98 -5.34
CA SER A 183 3.72 8.93 -6.11
C SER A 183 3.62 8.78 -7.63
N TYR A 184 3.35 7.59 -8.13
CA TYR A 184 3.23 7.34 -9.57
C TYR A 184 1.79 7.08 -10.01
N ILE A 185 1.04 6.30 -9.23
CA ILE A 185 -0.29 5.89 -9.63
C ILE A 185 -1.29 7.05 -9.63
N LEU A 186 -1.26 7.92 -8.62
CA LEU A 186 -2.22 9.00 -8.50
C LEU A 186 -2.01 10.11 -9.55
N PRO A 187 -0.77 10.62 -9.80
CA PRO A 187 -0.53 11.51 -10.93
C PRO A 187 -0.95 10.92 -12.26
N THR A 188 -0.57 9.67 -12.55
CA THR A 188 -0.91 8.99 -13.81
C THR A 188 -2.42 8.84 -14.00
N LEU A 189 -3.17 8.50 -12.94
CA LEU A 189 -4.64 8.44 -12.99
C LEU A 189 -5.24 9.80 -13.33
N CYS A 190 -4.80 10.87 -12.65
CA CYS A 190 -5.30 12.21 -12.91
C CYS A 190 -4.95 12.71 -14.33
N GLU A 191 -3.74 12.40 -14.85
CA GLU A 191 -3.35 12.71 -16.23
C GLU A 191 -4.25 11.99 -17.24
N GLN A 192 -4.57 10.72 -17.02
CA GLN A 192 -5.50 9.97 -17.90
C GLN A 192 -6.94 10.50 -17.82
N LEU A 193 -7.31 11.13 -16.71
CA LEU A 193 -8.56 11.88 -16.56
C LEU A 193 -8.50 13.30 -17.18
N GLY A 194 -7.45 13.62 -17.95
CA GLY A 194 -7.30 14.90 -18.65
C GLY A 194 -6.94 16.07 -17.73
N CYS A 195 -6.54 15.84 -16.50
CA CYS A 195 -6.16 16.88 -15.57
C CYS A 195 -4.77 17.47 -15.89
N LYS A 196 -4.60 18.76 -15.61
CA LYS A 196 -3.26 19.35 -15.46
C LYS A 196 -2.76 19.04 -14.07
N VAL A 197 -1.75 18.16 -13.97
CA VAL A 197 -1.23 17.66 -12.69
C VAL A 197 0.00 18.47 -12.25
N ILE A 198 0.02 18.88 -10.99
CA ILE A 198 1.15 19.50 -10.30
C ILE A 198 1.49 18.60 -9.11
N THR A 199 2.69 18.03 -9.11
CA THR A 199 3.12 17.08 -8.07
C THR A 199 3.92 17.77 -6.98
N MET A 200 3.71 17.33 -5.76
CA MET A 200 4.51 17.61 -4.57
C MET A 200 4.83 16.27 -3.90
N ASN A 201 6.07 16.09 -3.43
CA ASN A 201 6.45 14.90 -2.68
C ASN A 201 6.02 13.58 -3.39
N CYS A 202 6.33 13.47 -4.69
CA CYS A 202 5.97 12.33 -5.52
C CYS A 202 7.20 11.58 -6.08
N ASN A 203 8.30 11.47 -5.30
CA ASN A 203 9.51 10.74 -5.71
C ASN A 203 9.39 9.22 -5.48
N GLY A 204 8.50 8.77 -4.60
CA GLY A 204 8.35 7.35 -4.27
C GLY A 204 9.54 6.75 -3.49
N ASP A 205 10.38 7.58 -2.90
CA ASP A 205 11.62 7.21 -2.21
C ASP A 205 11.45 7.03 -0.69
N GLY A 206 10.24 7.34 -0.16
CA GLY A 206 9.90 7.23 1.25
C GLY A 206 10.57 8.27 2.15
N ASN A 207 11.17 9.30 1.57
CA ASN A 207 11.68 10.45 2.30
C ASN A 207 10.50 11.38 2.64
N PHE A 208 9.80 11.08 3.74
CA PHE A 208 8.59 11.80 4.13
C PHE A 208 8.92 13.24 4.53
N THR A 209 8.38 14.19 3.78
CA THR A 209 8.60 15.63 3.96
C THR A 209 7.63 16.28 4.93
N ARG A 210 6.59 15.57 5.34
CA ARG A 210 5.60 15.93 6.36
C ARG A 210 5.28 14.72 7.23
N ILE A 211 4.53 14.92 8.30
CA ILE A 211 3.92 13.81 9.04
C ILE A 211 3.08 12.98 8.05
N PRO A 212 3.31 11.65 7.98
CA PRO A 212 2.73 10.82 6.91
C PRO A 212 1.21 10.79 6.89
N GLU A 213 0.56 10.96 8.03
CA GLU A 213 -0.89 10.99 8.13
C GLU A 213 -1.45 12.27 7.50
N PRO A 214 -2.38 12.18 6.52
CA PRO A 214 -2.87 13.34 5.79
C PRO A 214 -4.01 14.06 6.54
N LEU A 215 -3.76 14.47 7.79
CA LEU A 215 -4.66 15.34 8.56
C LEU A 215 -4.47 16.80 8.16
N ALA A 216 -5.49 17.64 8.33
CA ALA A 216 -5.46 19.06 7.95
C ALA A 216 -4.23 19.79 8.49
N GLU A 217 -3.90 19.56 9.76
CA GLU A 217 -2.73 20.14 10.43
C GLU A 217 -1.38 19.81 9.77
N ASN A 218 -1.34 18.75 8.96
CA ASN A 218 -0.15 18.29 8.22
C ASN A 218 -0.12 18.76 6.77
N LEU A 219 -1.17 19.46 6.28
CA LEU A 219 -1.36 19.74 4.86
C LEU A 219 -1.19 21.23 4.48
N HIS A 220 -0.69 22.08 5.38
CA HIS A 220 -0.52 23.51 5.11
C HIS A 220 0.29 23.83 3.84
N SER A 221 1.29 22.99 3.50
CA SER A 221 2.06 23.15 2.26
C SER A 221 1.22 22.88 1.01
N LEU A 222 0.31 21.89 1.07
CA LEU A 222 -0.62 21.58 -0.01
C LEU A 222 -1.66 22.68 -0.16
N GLU A 223 -2.25 23.16 0.95
CA GLU A 223 -3.22 24.26 0.98
C GLU A 223 -2.63 25.51 0.30
N LYS A 224 -1.42 25.88 0.72
CA LYS A 224 -0.68 27.01 0.12
C LYS A 224 -0.43 26.79 -1.37
N LYS A 225 -0.03 25.56 -1.77
CA LYS A 225 0.27 25.27 -3.18
C LYS A 225 -0.97 25.33 -4.06
N VAL A 226 -2.11 24.82 -3.58
CA VAL A 226 -3.41 24.93 -4.28
C VAL A 226 -3.75 26.38 -4.59
N LEU A 227 -3.63 27.27 -3.59
CA LEU A 227 -3.88 28.71 -3.76
C LEU A 227 -2.87 29.38 -4.70
N GLU A 228 -1.58 29.07 -4.53
CA GLU A 228 -0.49 29.66 -5.33
C GLU A 228 -0.66 29.42 -6.82
N VAL A 229 -1.07 28.21 -7.21
CA VAL A 229 -1.21 27.82 -8.61
C VAL A 229 -2.63 27.96 -9.15
N GLY A 230 -3.58 28.36 -8.31
CA GLY A 230 -4.99 28.45 -8.68
C GLY A 230 -5.58 27.09 -9.08
N ALA A 231 -5.23 26.02 -8.36
CA ALA A 231 -5.74 24.69 -8.66
C ALA A 231 -7.20 24.55 -8.25
N ASP A 232 -7.93 23.70 -8.97
CA ASP A 232 -9.32 23.37 -8.66
C ASP A 232 -9.44 22.50 -7.41
N ILE A 233 -8.41 21.65 -7.15
CA ILE A 233 -8.42 20.69 -6.05
C ILE A 233 -6.98 20.24 -5.72
N GLY A 234 -6.75 19.90 -4.45
CA GLY A 234 -5.55 19.23 -3.96
C GLY A 234 -5.87 17.86 -3.37
N PHE A 235 -5.01 16.88 -3.60
CA PHE A 235 -5.09 15.55 -3.02
C PHE A 235 -3.84 15.23 -2.21
N ALA A 236 -4.04 14.69 -1.00
CA ALA A 236 -2.97 14.17 -0.17
C ALA A 236 -3.22 12.72 0.22
N THR A 237 -2.22 11.84 0.06
CA THR A 237 -2.29 10.45 0.53
C THR A 237 -1.32 10.20 1.66
N ASP A 238 -1.55 9.12 2.40
CA ASP A 238 -0.56 8.51 3.28
C ASP A 238 0.43 7.63 2.49
N PRO A 239 1.48 7.07 3.12
CA PRO A 239 2.54 6.36 2.41
C PRO A 239 2.11 5.15 1.58
N ASP A 240 1.10 4.41 1.99
CA ASP A 240 0.59 3.24 1.26
C ASP A 240 -0.72 3.51 0.50
N GLY A 241 -1.20 4.76 0.52
CA GLY A 241 -2.28 5.24 -0.34
C GLY A 241 -3.65 4.66 -0.02
N ASP A 242 -3.89 4.22 1.22
CA ASP A 242 -5.20 3.77 1.68
C ASP A 242 -6.01 4.90 2.36
N ARG A 243 -5.39 6.07 2.55
CA ARG A 243 -6.02 7.30 3.05
C ARG A 243 -5.90 8.43 2.05
N LEU A 244 -6.96 9.23 1.93
CA LEU A 244 -7.01 10.40 1.06
C LEU A 244 -7.61 11.59 1.81
N SER A 245 -6.93 12.73 1.76
CA SER A 245 -7.49 14.02 2.13
C SER A 245 -7.57 14.94 0.93
N ILE A 246 -8.59 15.80 0.94
CA ILE A 246 -8.90 16.70 -0.16
C ILE A 246 -8.75 18.15 0.32
N VAL A 247 -8.09 18.96 -0.48
CA VAL A 247 -8.02 20.42 -0.31
C VAL A 247 -8.81 21.07 -1.43
N SER A 248 -9.77 21.91 -1.08
CA SER A 248 -10.59 22.64 -2.04
C SER A 248 -9.82 23.80 -2.70
N ASN A 249 -10.36 24.38 -3.76
CA ASN A 249 -9.77 25.50 -4.49
C ASN A 249 -9.55 26.78 -3.66
N ASN A 250 -10.23 26.90 -2.51
CA ASN A 250 -10.01 28.02 -1.57
C ASN A 250 -8.94 27.72 -0.51
N GLY A 251 -8.20 26.61 -0.65
CA GLY A 251 -7.15 26.19 0.27
C GLY A 251 -7.66 25.56 1.57
N THR A 252 -8.95 25.25 1.69
CA THR A 252 -9.49 24.59 2.87
C THR A 252 -9.39 23.08 2.74
N CYS A 253 -8.76 22.42 3.68
CA CYS A 253 -8.80 20.97 3.78
C CYS A 253 -10.24 20.53 4.12
N LEU A 254 -10.84 19.76 3.25
CA LEU A 254 -12.15 19.16 3.46
C LEU A 254 -11.94 17.94 4.34
N LEU A 255 -11.87 18.20 5.64
CA LEU A 255 -11.81 17.12 6.60
C LEU A 255 -13.10 16.30 6.53
N TYR A 256 -12.90 15.07 6.53
CA TYR A 256 -13.79 14.01 6.87
C TYR A 256 -14.74 14.41 8.00
N THR A 257 -15.93 14.81 7.63
CA THR A 257 -17.01 15.12 8.58
C THR A 257 -17.92 13.91 8.81
N SER A 258 -17.64 12.78 8.16
CA SER A 258 -18.33 11.51 8.41
C SER A 258 -17.32 10.52 9.02
N PRO A 259 -17.59 9.99 10.21
CA PRO A 259 -16.77 8.89 10.73
C PRO A 259 -16.85 7.72 9.75
N SER A 260 -15.68 7.19 9.39
CA SER A 260 -15.61 5.94 8.63
C SER A 260 -16.30 4.84 9.45
N PRO A 261 -17.03 3.91 8.83
CA PRO A 261 -17.55 2.73 9.55
C PRO A 261 -16.46 1.92 10.28
N ARG A 262 -15.18 2.25 10.05
CA ARG A 262 -14.02 1.64 10.76
C ARG A 262 -13.64 2.39 12.04
N ASP A 263 -14.21 3.58 12.28
CA ASP A 263 -13.91 4.41 13.46
C ASP A 263 -15.00 4.30 14.55
N SER A 264 -15.94 3.38 14.38
CA SER A 264 -17.04 3.08 15.33
C SER A 264 -16.85 1.74 16.02
#